data_96fd18b13678e892884ae07c3d591f89
#
_entry.id   96fd18b13678e892884ae07c3d591f89
#
_cell.length_a   1.000
_cell.length_b   1.000
_cell.length_c   1.000
_cell.angle_alpha   90.00
_cell.angle_beta   90.00
_cell.angle_gamma   90.00
#
_symmetry.space_group_name_H-M   'P 1'
#
loop_
_entity.id
_entity.type
_entity.pdbx_description
1 polymer ?
#
loop_
_entity_poly.entity_id
_entity_poly.type
_entity_poly.pdbx_seq_one_letter_code
_entity_poly.pdbx_strand_id
1 'polypeptide(L)'
;LTPFVASFVGQGYFIRGQMLTNDSVQTELGVIRGNRAYNWPAGSTVDVLLRPDDIIDSPESPLRAIIIGKTFLGAATLYRLELPTGNQLEAIFTSHIDHFLGENVGIAVAADHLVAFATPGTVAAHSSLPMRGVRRYSAND
;
A
#
# COMPACT_ATOMS: atom_id res chain seq x y z
N LEU A 1 8.56 -18.67 -3.79
CA LEU A 1 8.55 -17.70 -2.72
C LEU A 1 7.16 -17.15 -2.53
N THR A 2 6.71 -17.16 -1.32
CA THR A 2 5.43 -16.57 -0.99
C THR A 2 5.49 -15.08 -1.26
N PRO A 3 4.54 -14.53 -2.00
CA PRO A 3 4.52 -13.10 -2.21
C PRO A 3 4.45 -12.37 -0.88
N PHE A 4 5.14 -11.26 -0.80
CA PHE A 4 5.04 -10.42 0.37
C PHE A 4 3.62 -9.88 0.48
N VAL A 5 2.99 -10.08 1.62
CA VAL A 5 1.69 -9.52 1.89
C VAL A 5 1.91 -8.32 2.78
N ALA A 6 1.42 -7.16 2.35
CA ALA A 6 1.58 -5.95 3.12
C ALA A 6 1.03 -6.14 4.53
N SER A 7 1.83 -5.77 5.51
CA SER A 7 1.40 -5.84 6.90
C SER A 7 0.59 -4.60 7.24
N PHE A 8 -0.56 -4.81 7.83
CA PHE A 8 -1.44 -3.71 8.20
C PHE A 8 -1.17 -3.27 9.63
N VAL A 9 -0.98 -1.98 9.83
CA VAL A 9 -0.71 -1.39 11.13
C VAL A 9 -1.70 -0.27 11.29
N GLY A 10 -2.66 -0.45 12.18
CA GLY A 10 -3.73 0.51 12.34
C GLY A 10 -4.50 0.65 11.02
N GLN A 11 -4.52 1.85 10.48
CA GLN A 11 -5.24 2.10 9.24
C GLN A 11 -4.32 2.17 8.05
N GLY A 12 -3.07 1.78 8.20
CA GLY A 12 -2.09 1.81 7.13
C GLY A 12 -1.46 0.46 6.91
N TYR A 13 -0.62 0.41 5.92
CA TYR A 13 0.15 -0.79 5.61
C TYR A 13 1.49 -0.37 5.04
N PHE A 14 2.45 -1.29 5.06
CA PHE A 14 3.79 -1.03 4.55
C PHE A 14 4.02 -1.80 3.26
N ILE A 15 4.71 -1.15 2.34
CA ILE A 15 5.15 -1.81 1.12
C ILE A 15 6.65 -1.55 0.99
N ARG A 16 7.38 -2.56 0.52
CA ARG A 16 8.82 -2.48 0.47
C ARG A 16 9.30 -1.82 -0.81
N GLY A 17 10.38 -1.03 -0.70
CA GLY A 17 10.98 -0.41 -1.86
C GLY A 17 12.45 -0.13 -1.63
N GLN A 18 13.07 0.55 -2.57
CA GLN A 18 14.48 0.92 -2.49
C GLN A 18 14.63 2.39 -2.76
N MET A 19 15.46 3.05 -1.94
CA MET A 19 15.70 4.47 -2.11
C MET A 19 16.32 4.75 -3.48
N LEU A 20 15.74 5.72 -4.17
CA LEU A 20 16.32 6.26 -5.40
C LEU A 20 17.11 7.51 -5.10
N THR A 21 16.51 8.41 -4.34
CA THR A 21 17.12 9.65 -3.89
C THR A 21 16.84 9.77 -2.40
N ASN A 22 17.24 10.87 -1.78
CA ASN A 22 17.00 11.03 -0.35
C ASN A 22 15.53 11.21 0.00
N ASP A 23 14.65 11.43 -0.99
CA ASP A 23 13.22 11.60 -0.71
C ASP A 23 12.32 10.81 -1.65
N SER A 24 12.85 9.84 -2.39
CA SER A 24 12.02 9.03 -3.27
C SER A 24 12.43 7.57 -3.23
N VAL A 25 11.45 6.70 -3.45
CA VAL A 25 11.60 5.25 -3.35
C VAL A 25 10.99 4.61 -4.57
N GLN A 26 11.69 3.62 -5.13
CA GLN A 26 11.13 2.79 -6.18
C GLN A 26 10.41 1.62 -5.53
N THR A 27 9.13 1.45 -5.87
CA THR A 27 8.32 0.33 -5.38
C THR A 27 7.62 -0.32 -6.56
N GLU A 28 6.90 -1.41 -6.30
CA GLU A 28 6.08 -2.01 -7.35
C GLU A 28 4.89 -1.12 -7.73
N LEU A 29 4.60 -0.11 -6.93
CA LEU A 29 3.57 0.88 -7.28
C LEU A 29 4.16 2.06 -8.05
N GLY A 30 5.44 2.00 -8.40
CA GLY A 30 6.14 3.09 -9.05
C GLY A 30 6.98 3.88 -8.08
N VAL A 31 7.41 5.06 -8.49
CA VAL A 31 8.22 5.94 -7.66
C VAL A 31 7.32 6.71 -6.71
N ILE A 32 7.61 6.64 -5.42
CA ILE A 32 6.83 7.30 -4.39
C ILE A 32 7.70 8.34 -3.70
N ARG A 33 7.15 9.53 -3.50
CA ARG A 33 7.82 10.64 -2.83
C ARG A 33 7.57 10.58 -1.33
N GLY A 34 8.63 10.85 -0.59
CA GLY A 34 8.55 10.87 0.87
C GLY A 34 8.12 12.21 1.42
N ASN A 35 7.70 12.20 2.68
CA ASN A 35 7.24 13.40 3.38
C ASN A 35 8.40 14.28 3.86
N ARG A 36 9.63 13.82 3.69
CA ARG A 36 10.85 14.57 4.04
C ARG A 36 12.03 13.89 3.38
N ALA A 37 13.19 14.49 3.51
CA ALA A 37 14.44 13.84 3.09
C ALA A 37 14.89 12.89 4.19
N TYR A 38 15.46 11.78 3.78
CA TYR A 38 15.96 10.75 4.68
C TYR A 38 17.47 10.58 4.46
N ASN A 39 18.17 10.18 5.51
CA ASN A 39 19.63 10.01 5.43
C ASN A 39 20.02 8.59 5.07
N TRP A 40 19.25 7.94 4.24
CA TRP A 40 19.56 6.59 3.81
C TRP A 40 20.14 6.62 2.41
N PRO A 41 21.22 5.85 2.16
CA PRO A 41 21.84 5.85 0.84
C PRO A 41 20.91 5.35 -0.25
N ALA A 42 21.14 5.79 -1.47
CA ALA A 42 20.45 5.24 -2.62
C ALA A 42 20.67 3.73 -2.66
N GLY A 43 19.64 2.98 -3.00
CA GLY A 43 19.68 1.53 -3.00
C GLY A 43 19.29 0.89 -1.69
N SER A 44 19.18 1.67 -0.60
CA SER A 44 18.74 1.13 0.69
C SER A 44 17.34 0.59 0.58
N THR A 45 17.09 -0.57 1.19
CA THR A 45 15.75 -1.12 1.29
C THR A 45 14.99 -0.40 2.41
N VAL A 46 13.78 0.02 2.12
CA VAL A 46 12.94 0.72 3.11
C VAL A 46 11.52 0.23 3.01
N ASP A 47 10.75 0.52 4.03
CA ASP A 47 9.31 0.29 4.04
C ASP A 47 8.61 1.62 3.86
N VAL A 48 7.58 1.63 3.03
CA VAL A 48 6.78 2.83 2.74
C VAL A 48 5.44 2.66 3.42
N LEU A 49 5.07 3.59 4.27
CA LEU A 49 3.79 3.55 4.96
C LEU A 49 2.73 4.17 4.07
N LEU A 50 1.75 3.37 3.69
CA LEU A 50 0.64 3.80 2.86
C LEU A 50 -0.67 3.63 3.61
N ARG A 51 -1.62 4.48 3.27
CA ARG A 51 -2.98 4.35 3.76
C ARG A 51 -3.89 4.08 2.57
N PRO A 52 -5.07 3.50 2.80
CA PRO A 52 -5.97 3.21 1.69
C PRO A 52 -6.33 4.43 0.85
N ASP A 53 -6.39 5.62 1.44
CA ASP A 53 -6.72 6.83 0.68
C ASP A 53 -5.53 7.40 -0.10
N ASP A 54 -4.34 6.83 0.06
CA ASP A 54 -3.20 7.21 -0.79
C ASP A 54 -3.27 6.57 -2.17
N ILE A 55 -4.14 5.58 -2.36
CA ILE A 55 -4.31 4.89 -3.63
C ILE A 55 -5.50 5.50 -4.34
N ILE A 56 -5.32 5.83 -5.62
CA ILE A 56 -6.39 6.41 -6.41
C ILE A 56 -6.76 5.50 -7.57
N ASP A 57 -8.02 5.58 -7.97
CA ASP A 57 -8.51 4.93 -9.17
C ASP A 57 -7.96 5.69 -10.37
N SER A 58 -7.25 4.98 -11.23
CA SER A 58 -6.58 5.58 -12.36
C SER A 58 -6.72 4.64 -13.56
N PRO A 59 -7.83 4.75 -14.29
CA PRO A 59 -8.12 3.77 -15.36
C PRO A 59 -7.05 3.65 -16.42
N GLU A 60 -6.30 4.74 -16.66
CA GLU A 60 -5.27 4.74 -17.69
C GLU A 60 -3.91 4.25 -17.18
N SER A 61 -3.79 3.99 -15.89
CA SER A 61 -2.51 3.60 -15.31
C SER A 61 -2.06 2.24 -15.83
N PRO A 62 -0.77 2.08 -16.15
CA PRO A 62 -0.24 0.77 -16.49
C PRO A 62 -0.16 -0.17 -15.28
N LEU A 63 -0.24 0.38 -14.07
CA LEU A 63 -0.25 -0.43 -12.85
C LEU A 63 -1.64 -1.00 -12.67
N ARG A 64 -1.75 -2.33 -12.75
CA ARG A 64 -3.03 -3.01 -12.70
C ARG A 64 -3.13 -3.84 -11.44
N ALA A 65 -4.35 -3.95 -10.93
CA ALA A 65 -4.62 -4.77 -9.76
C ALA A 65 -5.97 -5.45 -9.94
N ILE A 66 -6.17 -6.54 -9.19
CA ILE A 66 -7.43 -7.29 -9.23
C ILE A 66 -8.18 -7.01 -7.94
N ILE A 67 -9.46 -6.71 -8.05
CA ILE A 67 -10.32 -6.52 -6.89
C ILE A 67 -10.58 -7.89 -6.24
N ILE A 68 -10.11 -8.06 -5.01
CA ILE A 68 -10.30 -9.32 -4.29
C ILE A 68 -11.16 -9.15 -3.05
N GLY A 69 -11.52 -7.94 -2.69
CA GLY A 69 -12.42 -7.68 -1.57
C GLY A 69 -13.08 -6.34 -1.72
N LYS A 70 -14.25 -6.18 -1.09
CA LYS A 70 -15.03 -4.97 -1.23
C LYS A 70 -15.87 -4.79 0.02
N THR A 71 -15.74 -3.66 0.68
CA THR A 71 -16.52 -3.33 1.87
C THR A 71 -17.13 -1.95 1.70
N PHE A 72 -18.43 -1.88 1.73
CA PHE A 72 -19.15 -0.63 1.54
C PHE A 72 -19.16 0.15 2.85
N LEU A 73 -18.70 1.39 2.82
CA LEU A 73 -18.58 2.23 4.00
C LEU A 73 -19.50 3.45 3.93
N GLY A 74 -20.50 3.44 3.08
CA GLY A 74 -21.40 4.56 2.90
C GLY A 74 -20.95 5.46 1.77
N ALA A 75 -20.32 6.60 2.09
CA ALA A 75 -19.86 7.52 1.05
C ALA A 75 -18.64 7.00 0.30
N ALA A 76 -18.03 5.94 0.77
CA ALA A 76 -16.84 5.36 0.16
C ALA A 76 -16.91 3.84 0.23
N THR A 77 -16.09 3.20 -0.58
CA THR A 77 -15.94 1.75 -0.57
C THR A 77 -14.48 1.42 -0.37
N LEU A 78 -14.22 0.50 0.55
CA LEU A 78 -12.88 -0.02 0.80
C LEU A 78 -12.69 -1.24 -0.08
N TYR A 79 -11.66 -1.22 -0.90
CA TYR A 79 -11.32 -2.32 -1.78
C TYR A 79 -10.03 -2.98 -1.31
N ARG A 80 -10.00 -4.30 -1.36
CA ARG A 80 -8.77 -5.04 -1.24
C ARG A 80 -8.31 -5.43 -2.64
N LEU A 81 -7.05 -5.17 -2.93
CA LEU A 81 -6.49 -5.30 -4.27
C LEU A 81 -5.33 -6.28 -4.24
N GLU A 82 -5.18 -7.05 -5.31
CA GLU A 82 -4.02 -7.91 -5.48
C GLU A 82 -3.22 -7.44 -6.67
N LEU A 83 -1.93 -7.20 -6.44
CA LEU A 83 -1.00 -6.79 -7.48
C LEU A 83 -0.47 -8.00 -8.25
N PRO A 84 0.12 -7.79 -9.43
CA PRO A 84 0.67 -8.91 -10.20
C PRO A 84 1.69 -9.76 -9.44
N THR A 85 2.38 -9.17 -8.48
CA THR A 85 3.35 -9.90 -7.65
C THR A 85 2.68 -10.81 -6.63
N GLY A 86 1.37 -10.64 -6.41
CA GLY A 86 0.64 -11.32 -5.34
C GLY A 86 0.53 -10.50 -4.08
N ASN A 87 1.21 -9.38 -3.98
CA ASN A 87 1.07 -8.49 -2.85
C ASN A 87 -0.32 -7.91 -2.82
N GLN A 88 -0.84 -7.68 -1.62
CA GLN A 88 -2.17 -7.15 -1.43
C GLN A 88 -2.10 -5.79 -0.77
N LEU A 89 -3.03 -4.92 -1.12
CA LEU A 89 -3.15 -3.61 -0.50
C LEU A 89 -4.60 -3.20 -0.46
N GLU A 90 -4.86 -2.08 0.19
CA GLU A 90 -6.21 -1.56 0.33
C GLU A 90 -6.30 -0.17 -0.29
N ALA A 91 -7.46 0.14 -0.85
CA ALA A 91 -7.75 1.44 -1.41
C ALA A 91 -9.16 1.85 -1.03
N ILE A 92 -9.37 3.14 -0.81
CA ILE A 92 -10.69 3.69 -0.57
C ILE A 92 -11.04 4.58 -1.76
N PHE A 93 -12.14 4.26 -2.42
CA PHE A 93 -12.66 5.08 -3.51
C PHE A 93 -14.04 5.60 -3.12
N THR A 94 -14.40 6.76 -3.63
CA THR A 94 -15.75 7.28 -3.41
C THR A 94 -16.77 6.32 -4.00
N SER A 95 -17.96 6.27 -3.40
CA SER A 95 -18.93 5.24 -3.76
C SER A 95 -19.47 5.34 -5.17
N HIS A 96 -19.29 6.46 -5.86
CA HIS A 96 -19.71 6.53 -7.26
C HIS A 96 -18.71 5.83 -8.20
N ILE A 97 -17.52 5.49 -7.71
CA ILE A 97 -16.60 4.62 -8.42
C ILE A 97 -16.91 3.21 -7.97
N ASP A 98 -17.44 2.40 -8.86
CA ASP A 98 -17.90 1.07 -8.48
C ASP A 98 -17.16 0.01 -9.29
N HIS A 99 -16.45 -0.85 -8.58
CA HIS A 99 -15.73 -1.98 -9.15
C HIS A 99 -16.29 -3.26 -8.56
N PHE A 100 -16.20 -4.36 -9.29
CA PHE A 100 -16.70 -5.64 -8.80
C PHE A 100 -15.55 -6.60 -8.53
N LEU A 101 -15.82 -7.62 -7.74
CA LEU A 101 -14.83 -8.64 -7.42
C LEU A 101 -14.32 -9.30 -8.71
N GLY A 102 -13.01 -9.43 -8.80
CA GLY A 102 -12.36 -10.01 -9.97
C GLY A 102 -12.03 -9.01 -11.06
N GLU A 103 -12.51 -7.77 -10.92
CA GLU A 103 -12.26 -6.74 -11.93
C GLU A 103 -10.78 -6.35 -11.95
N ASN A 104 -10.24 -6.14 -13.14
CA ASN A 104 -8.89 -5.63 -13.33
C ASN A 104 -8.99 -4.11 -13.42
N VAL A 105 -8.33 -3.41 -12.50
CA VAL A 105 -8.44 -1.95 -12.41
C VAL A 105 -7.07 -1.31 -12.48
N GLY A 106 -7.03 -0.06 -12.97
CA GLY A 106 -5.82 0.74 -12.94
C GLY A 106 -5.77 1.56 -11.66
N ILE A 107 -4.60 1.61 -11.05
CA ILE A 107 -4.41 2.35 -9.80
C ILE A 107 -3.11 3.14 -9.85
N ALA A 108 -3.01 4.11 -8.95
CA ALA A 108 -1.78 4.89 -8.78
C ALA A 108 -1.73 5.39 -7.34
N VAL A 109 -0.54 5.78 -6.91
CA VAL A 109 -0.39 6.49 -5.64
C VAL A 109 -0.66 7.96 -5.91
N ALA A 110 -1.46 8.61 -5.06
CA ALA A 110 -1.79 10.01 -5.22
C ALA A 110 -0.50 10.85 -5.14
N ALA A 111 -0.24 11.64 -6.19
CA ALA A 111 1.03 12.35 -6.32
C ALA A 111 1.22 13.42 -5.25
N ASP A 112 0.13 13.98 -4.74
CA ASP A 112 0.19 15.02 -3.72
C ASP A 112 0.18 14.47 -2.30
N HIS A 113 0.07 13.15 -2.14
CA HIS A 113 0.16 12.54 -0.83
C HIS A 113 1.61 12.11 -0.60
N LEU A 114 2.30 12.84 0.24
CA LEU A 114 3.67 12.50 0.61
C LEU A 114 3.64 11.51 1.75
N VAL A 115 4.37 10.43 1.63
CA VAL A 115 4.24 9.32 2.55
C VAL A 115 5.50 9.15 3.39
N ALA A 116 5.37 8.47 4.52
CA ALA A 116 6.49 8.23 5.42
C ALA A 116 7.22 6.96 5.04
N PHE A 117 8.55 7.00 5.15
CA PHE A 117 9.40 5.84 4.94
C PHE A 117 9.96 5.39 6.29
N ALA A 118 10.24 4.10 6.42
CA ALA A 118 10.79 3.54 7.64
C ALA A 118 11.89 2.53 7.28
N THR A 119 12.78 2.26 8.23
CA THR A 119 13.81 1.25 8.00
C THR A 119 13.17 -0.12 7.94
N PRO A 120 13.78 -1.06 7.20
CA PRO A 120 13.24 -2.42 7.13
C PRO A 120 13.15 -3.04 8.51
N GLY A 121 12.10 -3.81 8.72
CA GLY A 121 11.88 -4.46 9.99
C GLY A 121 10.94 -3.73 10.92
N THR A 122 10.64 -2.46 10.64
CA THR A 122 9.71 -1.69 11.46
C THR A 122 8.34 -2.37 11.49
N VAL A 123 7.89 -2.86 10.35
CA VAL A 123 6.61 -3.57 10.28
C VAL A 123 6.65 -4.80 11.16
N ALA A 124 7.69 -5.62 11.03
CA ALA A 124 7.79 -6.83 11.81
C ALA A 124 7.84 -6.53 13.30
N ALA A 125 8.57 -5.49 13.69
CA ALA A 125 8.64 -5.10 15.08
C ALA A 125 7.26 -4.71 15.60
N HIS A 126 6.51 -3.94 14.83
CA HIS A 126 5.17 -3.55 15.24
C HIS A 126 4.21 -4.74 15.25
N SER A 127 4.29 -5.60 14.25
CA SER A 127 3.35 -6.70 14.19
C SER A 127 3.64 -7.76 15.26
N SER A 128 4.84 -7.77 15.83
CA SER A 128 5.13 -8.69 16.91
C SER A 128 4.60 -8.22 18.25
N LEU A 129 4.19 -6.96 18.36
CA LEU A 129 3.58 -6.48 19.57
C LEU A 129 2.21 -7.12 19.71
N PRO A 130 1.73 -7.23 20.93
CA PRO A 130 0.40 -7.76 21.13
C PRO A 130 -0.56 -6.82 20.55
N MET A 131 -0.64 -6.89 19.39
CA MET A 131 -1.42 -5.98 18.84
C MET A 131 -2.59 -6.43 18.65
N ARG A 132 -2.72 -6.77 19.08
CA ARG A 132 -3.64 -6.77 18.73
C ARG A 132 -4.07 -6.39 17.67
N GLY A 133 -4.38 -6.41 17.32
CA GLY A 133 -4.95 -6.01 16.49
C GLY A 133 -4.55 -6.03 15.26
N VAL A 134 -3.98 -6.40 14.94
CA VAL A 134 -3.64 -6.27 13.75
C VAL A 134 -4.04 -7.35 12.95
N ARG A 135 -4.30 -7.70 13.10
CA ARG A 135 -4.54 -8.22 12.56
C ARG A 135 -4.82 -8.52 11.75
N ARG A 136 -4.86 -8.89 11.66
CA ARG A 136 -4.86 -9.04 11.00
C ARG A 136 -5.59 -9.24 10.30
N TYR A 137 -5.80 -9.17 10.16
CA TYR A 137 -6.37 -9.50 9.37
C TYR A 137 -5.97 -10.16 8.60
N SER A 138 -5.46 -10.97 8.71
CA SER A 138 -5.11 -11.26 8.03
C SER A 138 -4.71 -11.65 7.57
N ALA A 139 -4.29 -12.04 7.79
CA ALA A 139 -3.97 -12.04 7.55
C ALA A 139 -3.58 -12.13 7.63
N ASN A 140 -3.48 -12.26 8.18
CA ASN A 140 -3.16 -11.92 8.36
C ASN A 140 -3.22 -11.66 8.66
N ASP A 141 -3.10 -11.92 9.08
CA ASP A 141 -3.04 -11.36 9.38
C ASP A 141 -2.90 -11.29 9.40
#